data_b9508f67322a1fbc367193adfd2e2bc2
#
_entry.id   b9508f67322a1fbc367193adfd2e2bc2
#
_cell.length_a   1.000
_cell.length_b   1.000
_cell.length_c   1.000
_cell.angle_alpha   90.00
_cell.angle_beta   90.00
_cell.angle_gamma   90.00
#
_symmetry.space_group_name_H-M   'P 1'
#
loop_
_entity.id
_entity.type
_entity.pdbx_description
1 polymer ?
#
loop_
_entity_poly.entity_id
_entity_poly.type
_entity_poly.pdbx_seq_one_letter_code
_entity_poly.pdbx_strand_id
1 'polypeptide(L)'
;MQLADIVLIEADGSRRMPCKAPAAHEPVLLPQCDIVLAVAGVSALGESLEKGCFRAELAQQILRVPGNAVLTPTLLAKLLASESGGKKAVGERSFYAVLNQVDTEEQAVLARQTADILKKRYSVPCILTHFEKGERA
;
A
#
# COMPACT_ATOMS: atom_id res chain seq x y z
N MET A 1 -30.01 -8.67 12.00
CA MET A 1 -30.37 -8.31 10.61
C MET A 1 -29.11 -7.91 9.87
N GLN A 2 -28.84 -8.54 8.75
CA GLN A 2 -27.71 -8.20 7.92
C GLN A 2 -28.12 -7.12 6.92
N LEU A 3 -27.47 -5.97 6.96
CA LEU A 3 -27.80 -4.82 6.11
C LEU A 3 -26.93 -4.71 4.85
N ALA A 4 -25.83 -5.44 4.81
CA ALA A 4 -24.91 -5.47 3.67
C ALA A 4 -24.19 -6.81 3.61
N ASP A 5 -23.84 -7.25 2.39
CA ASP A 5 -23.07 -8.47 2.18
C ASP A 5 -21.57 -8.23 2.38
N ILE A 6 -21.10 -7.01 2.06
CA ILE A 6 -19.70 -6.60 2.19
C ILE A 6 -19.68 -5.21 2.82
N VAL A 7 -18.79 -5.02 3.79
CA VAL A 7 -18.55 -3.73 4.43
C VAL A 7 -17.08 -3.36 4.24
N LEU A 8 -16.84 -2.17 3.69
CA LEU A 8 -15.50 -1.61 3.54
C LEU A 8 -15.28 -0.53 4.58
N ILE A 9 -14.14 -0.61 5.28
CA ILE A 9 -13.79 0.32 6.35
C ILE A 9 -12.41 0.90 6.06
N GLU A 10 -12.32 2.24 6.10
CA GLU A 10 -11.02 2.91 6.05
C GLU A 10 -10.37 2.81 7.44
N ALA A 11 -9.28 2.05 7.52
CA ALA A 11 -8.59 1.80 8.78
C ALA A 11 -7.61 2.92 9.14
N ASP A 12 -7.14 3.67 8.15
CA ASP A 12 -6.23 4.80 8.35
C ASP A 12 -6.25 5.71 7.12
N GLY A 13 -5.78 6.95 7.30
CA GLY A 13 -5.65 7.91 6.22
C GLY A 13 -4.18 8.15 5.84
N SER A 14 -3.94 8.72 4.66
CA SER A 14 -2.60 9.03 4.15
C SER A 14 -2.40 10.50 3.82
N ARG A 15 -3.33 11.38 4.17
CA ARG A 15 -3.36 12.79 3.77
C ARG A 15 -3.19 12.99 2.27
N ARG A 16 -3.84 12.12 1.47
CA ARG A 16 -3.78 12.12 0.00
C ARG A 16 -2.39 11.83 -0.58
N MET A 17 -1.46 11.36 0.22
CA MET A 17 -0.16 10.91 -0.28
C MET A 17 -0.25 9.49 -0.83
N PRO A 18 0.53 9.14 -1.86
CA PRO A 18 0.37 7.85 -2.54
C PRO A 18 0.84 6.66 -1.71
N CYS A 19 1.66 6.86 -0.70
CA CYS A 19 1.96 5.78 0.24
C CYS A 19 2.13 6.31 1.66
N LYS A 20 2.26 5.43 2.63
CA LYS A 20 2.38 5.82 4.03
C LYS A 20 3.07 4.75 4.86
N ALA A 21 3.58 5.17 6.01
CA ALA A 21 3.93 4.27 7.11
C ALA A 21 2.95 4.52 8.27
N PRO A 22 2.40 3.47 8.90
CA PRO A 22 1.40 3.64 9.96
C PRO A 22 2.03 4.16 11.24
N ALA A 23 1.32 5.03 11.94
CA ALA A 23 1.69 5.48 13.29
C ALA A 23 1.45 4.36 14.32
N ALA A 24 1.88 4.58 15.56
CA ALA A 24 1.74 3.59 16.62
C ALA A 24 0.28 3.14 16.83
N HIS A 25 -0.68 4.05 16.68
CA HIS A 25 -2.12 3.79 16.84
C HIS A 25 -2.81 3.29 15.57
N GLU A 26 -2.10 3.14 14.48
CA GLU A 26 -2.62 2.70 13.17
C GLU A 26 -2.07 1.33 12.78
N PRO A 27 -2.78 0.57 11.92
CA PRO A 27 -4.16 0.80 11.51
C PRO A 27 -5.16 0.43 12.62
N VAL A 28 -6.38 0.96 12.53
CA VAL A 28 -7.48 0.59 13.42
C VAL A 28 -8.28 -0.53 12.74
N LEU A 29 -8.01 -1.76 13.11
CA LEU A 29 -8.68 -2.94 12.55
C LEU A 29 -9.71 -3.46 13.55
N LEU A 30 -10.96 -3.60 13.09
CA LEU A 30 -12.01 -4.18 13.92
C LEU A 30 -11.77 -5.69 14.11
N PRO A 31 -12.16 -6.26 15.27
CA PRO A 31 -12.01 -7.70 15.50
C PRO A 31 -12.69 -8.57 14.43
N GLN A 32 -13.80 -8.08 13.85
CA GLN A 32 -14.57 -8.79 12.83
C GLN A 32 -13.97 -8.68 11.42
N CYS A 33 -12.91 -7.92 11.24
CA CYS A 33 -12.27 -7.75 9.93
C CYS A 33 -11.66 -9.06 9.44
N ASP A 34 -12.05 -9.50 8.25
CA ASP A 34 -11.57 -10.75 7.65
C ASP A 34 -10.41 -10.55 6.70
N ILE A 35 -10.40 -9.40 6.01
CA ILE A 35 -9.44 -9.11 4.94
C ILE A 35 -8.88 -7.71 5.16
N VAL A 36 -7.57 -7.57 5.01
CA VAL A 36 -6.88 -6.28 5.04
C VAL A 36 -6.29 -5.99 3.68
N LEU A 37 -6.55 -4.79 3.17
CA LEU A 37 -5.97 -4.29 1.93
C LEU A 37 -5.00 -3.15 2.27
N ALA A 38 -3.72 -3.33 1.94
CA ALA A 38 -2.75 -2.26 2.02
C ALA A 38 -2.64 -1.60 0.66
N VAL A 39 -3.07 -0.34 0.58
CA VAL A 39 -3.21 0.38 -0.69
C VAL A 39 -2.09 1.42 -0.83
N ALA A 40 -1.44 1.43 -1.99
CA ALA A 40 -0.52 2.49 -2.38
C ALA A 40 -0.83 2.95 -3.80
N GLY A 41 -0.64 4.24 -4.06
CA GLY A 41 -0.70 4.78 -5.41
C GLY A 41 0.62 4.52 -6.13
N VAL A 42 0.56 4.09 -7.38
CA VAL A 42 1.75 3.82 -8.18
C VAL A 42 2.60 5.07 -8.40
N SER A 43 2.01 6.26 -8.26
CA SER A 43 2.73 7.54 -8.35
C SER A 43 3.79 7.74 -7.26
N ALA A 44 3.79 6.93 -6.21
CA ALA A 44 4.87 6.92 -5.20
C ALA A 44 6.20 6.47 -5.79
N LEU A 45 6.17 5.58 -6.79
CA LEU A 45 7.38 5.08 -7.44
C LEU A 45 8.05 6.20 -8.23
N GLY A 46 9.35 6.36 -8.02
CA GLY A 46 10.13 7.44 -8.62
C GLY A 46 10.20 8.72 -7.80
N GLU A 47 9.35 8.88 -6.79
CA GLU A 47 9.43 10.00 -5.85
C GLU A 47 10.38 9.69 -4.71
N SER A 48 10.95 10.74 -4.09
CA SER A 48 11.68 10.56 -2.84
C SER A 48 10.71 10.15 -1.73
N LEU A 49 11.22 9.47 -0.73
CA LEU A 49 10.41 9.04 0.40
C LEU A 49 9.71 10.22 1.09
N GLU A 50 10.42 11.33 1.23
CA GLU A 50 9.88 12.56 1.83
C GLU A 50 8.69 13.13 1.07
N LYS A 51 8.69 13.03 -0.26
CA LYS A 51 7.62 13.55 -1.12
C LYS A 51 6.48 12.57 -1.32
N GLY A 52 6.78 11.27 -1.38
CA GLY A 52 5.80 10.25 -1.77
C GLY A 52 5.15 9.52 -0.60
N CYS A 53 5.68 9.65 0.61
CA CYS A 53 5.22 8.83 1.75
C CYS A 53 4.79 9.69 2.93
N PHE A 54 3.56 9.50 3.37
CA PHE A 54 3.07 10.10 4.61
C PHE A 54 3.76 9.43 5.80
N ARG A 55 4.28 10.22 6.74
CA ARG A 55 5.16 9.79 7.84
C ARG A 55 6.44 9.18 7.33
N ALA A 56 7.13 9.95 6.50
CA ALA A 56 8.38 9.52 5.89
C ALA A 56 9.43 9.08 6.92
N GLU A 57 9.46 9.67 8.10
CA GLU A 57 10.39 9.32 9.17
C GLU A 57 10.22 7.86 9.62
N LEU A 58 8.97 7.40 9.73
CA LEU A 58 8.67 6.00 10.07
C LEU A 58 9.05 5.07 8.92
N ALA A 59 8.78 5.49 7.69
CA ALA A 59 9.18 4.71 6.52
C ALA A 59 10.70 4.58 6.41
N GLN A 60 11.45 5.64 6.74
CA GLN A 60 12.91 5.59 6.79
C GLN A 60 13.42 4.52 7.76
N GLN A 61 12.79 4.43 8.93
CA GLN A 61 13.13 3.42 9.93
C GLN A 61 12.82 2.01 9.45
N ILE A 62 11.65 1.81 8.84
CA ILE A 62 11.24 0.51 8.31
C ILE A 62 12.16 0.05 7.18
N LEU A 63 12.45 0.95 6.25
CA LEU A 63 13.22 0.65 5.04
C LEU A 63 14.72 0.75 5.25
N ARG A 64 15.17 1.44 6.30
CA ARG A 64 16.58 1.72 6.60
C ARG A 64 17.26 2.49 5.46
N VAL A 65 16.58 3.53 4.98
CA VAL A 65 17.06 4.42 3.94
C VAL A 65 16.84 5.87 4.35
N PRO A 66 17.59 6.84 3.81
CA PRO A 66 17.36 8.26 4.09
C PRO A 66 16.07 8.76 3.42
N GLY A 67 15.57 9.90 3.89
CA GLY A 67 14.33 10.49 3.37
C GLY A 67 14.38 10.92 1.91
N ASN A 68 15.58 11.21 1.38
CA ASN A 68 15.77 11.55 -0.02
C ASN A 68 15.95 10.32 -0.94
N ALA A 69 15.89 9.11 -0.40
CA ALA A 69 15.93 7.91 -1.20
C ALA A 69 14.71 7.82 -2.11
N VAL A 70 14.94 7.45 -3.36
CA VAL A 70 13.86 7.26 -4.34
C VAL A 70 13.15 5.95 -4.09
N LEU A 71 11.82 5.99 -4.06
CA LEU A 71 11.00 4.79 -3.92
C LEU A 71 11.08 3.96 -5.21
N THR A 72 11.71 2.80 -5.09
CA THR A 72 11.79 1.80 -6.14
C THR A 72 10.74 0.73 -5.91
N PRO A 73 10.45 -0.13 -6.92
CA PRO A 73 9.58 -1.30 -6.70
C PRO A 73 10.01 -2.16 -5.51
N THR A 74 11.32 -2.35 -5.31
CA THR A 74 11.85 -3.12 -4.18
C THR A 74 11.52 -2.47 -2.84
N LEU A 75 11.70 -1.16 -2.72
CA LEU A 75 11.43 -0.43 -1.48
C LEU A 75 9.93 -0.36 -1.18
N LEU A 76 9.11 -0.10 -2.19
CA LEU A 76 7.66 -0.06 -2.02
C LEU A 76 7.11 -1.44 -1.59
N ALA A 77 7.57 -2.50 -2.25
CA ALA A 77 7.19 -3.86 -1.87
C ALA A 77 7.57 -4.17 -0.42
N LYS A 78 8.78 -3.79 -0.02
CA LYS A 78 9.24 -3.97 1.37
C LYS A 78 8.36 -3.22 2.37
N LEU A 79 8.01 -1.97 2.06
CA LEU A 79 7.15 -1.16 2.93
C LEU A 79 5.76 -1.78 3.08
N LEU A 80 5.14 -2.19 1.97
CA LEU A 80 3.81 -2.81 1.98
C LEU A 80 3.78 -4.15 2.71
N ALA A 81 4.84 -4.95 2.59
CA ALA A 81 4.91 -6.28 3.20
C ALA A 81 5.45 -6.28 4.63
N SER A 82 5.99 -5.15 5.10
CA SER A 82 6.57 -5.06 6.44
C SER A 82 5.51 -5.17 7.53
N GLU A 83 5.81 -5.92 8.57
CA GLU A 83 4.97 -6.04 9.77
C GLU A 83 4.93 -4.74 10.59
N SER A 84 5.82 -3.79 10.30
CA SER A 84 5.77 -2.44 10.84
C SER A 84 5.18 -1.43 9.84
N GLY A 85 4.91 -1.87 8.63
CA GLY A 85 4.35 -1.07 7.54
C GLY A 85 2.95 -1.54 7.14
N GLY A 86 2.77 -1.85 5.87
CA GLY A 86 1.46 -2.22 5.32
C GLY A 86 0.82 -3.45 5.96
N LYS A 87 1.62 -4.38 6.45
CA LYS A 87 1.14 -5.62 7.08
C LYS A 87 0.99 -5.52 8.59
N LYS A 88 1.13 -4.33 9.14
CA LYS A 88 1.03 -4.12 10.59
C LYS A 88 -0.34 -4.53 11.13
N ALA A 89 -0.36 -5.27 12.23
CA ALA A 89 -1.55 -5.72 12.95
C ALA A 89 -2.48 -6.67 12.16
N VAL A 90 -2.06 -7.14 11.00
CA VAL A 90 -2.88 -8.04 10.17
C VAL A 90 -3.15 -9.38 10.88
N GLY A 91 -2.16 -9.93 11.55
CA GLY A 91 -2.30 -11.22 12.23
C GLY A 91 -2.61 -12.34 11.24
N GLU A 92 -3.63 -13.13 11.54
CA GLU A 92 -4.05 -14.26 10.70
C GLU A 92 -5.08 -13.90 9.62
N ARG A 93 -5.44 -12.61 9.51
CA ARG A 93 -6.37 -12.15 8.47
C ARG A 93 -5.77 -12.35 7.08
N SER A 94 -6.62 -12.50 6.09
CA SER A 94 -6.19 -12.45 4.69
C SER A 94 -5.63 -11.06 4.36
N PHE A 95 -4.51 -11.02 3.65
CA PHE A 95 -3.81 -9.77 3.35
C PHE A 95 -3.50 -9.67 1.86
N TYR A 96 -3.81 -8.51 1.29
CA TYR A 96 -3.53 -8.19 -0.11
C TYR A 96 -2.93 -6.79 -0.19
N ALA A 97 -1.95 -6.62 -1.06
CA ALA A 97 -1.51 -5.29 -1.46
C ALA A 97 -2.32 -4.84 -2.68
N VAL A 98 -2.59 -3.54 -2.75
CA VAL A 98 -3.28 -2.93 -3.89
C VAL A 98 -2.43 -1.77 -4.38
N LEU A 99 -2.05 -1.79 -5.66
CA LEU A 99 -1.41 -0.68 -6.33
C LEU A 99 -2.44 0.01 -7.22
N ASN A 100 -2.83 1.21 -6.81
CA ASN A 100 -3.87 1.99 -7.45
C ASN A 100 -3.29 3.03 -8.41
N GLN A 101 -4.13 3.59 -9.27
CA GLN A 101 -3.78 4.64 -10.22
C GLN A 101 -2.75 4.19 -11.27
N VAL A 102 -2.85 2.95 -11.72
CA VAL A 102 -2.02 2.40 -12.78
C VAL A 102 -2.62 2.83 -14.13
N ASP A 103 -2.36 4.08 -14.51
CA ASP A 103 -3.06 4.74 -15.63
C ASP A 103 -2.24 4.79 -16.92
N THR A 104 -0.93 4.59 -16.85
CA THR A 104 -0.03 4.61 -18.01
C THR A 104 0.71 3.28 -18.15
N GLU A 105 1.24 3.02 -19.35
CA GLU A 105 2.05 1.81 -19.58
C GLU A 105 3.32 1.80 -18.74
N GLU A 106 3.98 2.94 -18.58
CA GLU A 106 5.17 3.06 -17.72
C GLU A 106 4.85 2.70 -16.27
N GLN A 107 3.74 3.21 -15.76
CA GLN A 107 3.26 2.87 -14.42
C GLN A 107 2.91 1.38 -14.31
N ALA A 108 2.31 0.82 -15.35
CA ALA A 108 1.98 -0.61 -15.36
C ALA A 108 3.22 -1.50 -15.27
N VAL A 109 4.31 -1.13 -15.95
CA VAL A 109 5.59 -1.86 -15.86
C VAL A 109 6.10 -1.84 -14.41
N LEU A 110 6.16 -0.67 -13.80
CA LEU A 110 6.64 -0.52 -12.42
C LEU A 110 5.72 -1.24 -11.41
N ALA A 111 4.42 -1.16 -11.64
CA ALA A 111 3.44 -1.84 -10.78
C ALA A 111 3.60 -3.37 -10.86
N ARG A 112 3.79 -3.92 -12.06
CA ARG A 112 4.01 -5.35 -12.23
C ARG A 112 5.32 -5.80 -11.58
N GLN A 113 6.38 -5.00 -11.66
CA GLN A 113 7.64 -5.29 -10.98
C GLN A 113 7.44 -5.35 -9.46
N THR A 114 6.72 -4.38 -8.92
CA THR A 114 6.40 -4.34 -7.48
C THR A 114 5.57 -5.55 -7.06
N ALA A 115 4.54 -5.89 -7.84
CA ALA A 115 3.68 -7.04 -7.59
C ALA A 115 4.46 -8.36 -7.62
N ASP A 116 5.39 -8.50 -8.57
CA ASP A 116 6.25 -9.68 -8.65
C ASP A 116 7.15 -9.84 -7.41
N ILE A 117 7.72 -8.75 -6.94
CA ILE A 117 8.55 -8.76 -5.73
C ILE A 117 7.71 -9.13 -4.51
N LEU A 118 6.53 -8.56 -4.38
CA LEU A 118 5.59 -8.88 -3.30
C LEU A 118 5.26 -10.37 -3.29
N LYS A 119 4.95 -10.93 -4.44
CA LYS A 119 4.61 -12.36 -4.56
C LYS A 119 5.80 -13.26 -4.28
N LYS A 120 6.94 -13.00 -4.92
CA LYS A 120 8.11 -13.88 -4.87
C LYS A 120 8.88 -13.82 -3.56
N ARG A 121 9.04 -12.62 -2.98
CA ARG A 121 9.81 -12.44 -1.74
C ARG A 121 8.99 -12.52 -0.49
N TYR A 122 7.74 -12.07 -0.54
CA TYR A 122 6.91 -11.88 0.66
C TYR A 122 5.64 -12.74 0.67
N SER A 123 5.38 -13.47 -0.41
CA SER A 123 4.15 -14.26 -0.57
C SER A 123 2.87 -13.41 -0.39
N VAL A 124 2.93 -12.15 -0.81
CA VAL A 124 1.81 -11.21 -0.74
C VAL A 124 1.19 -11.06 -2.12
N PRO A 125 -0.09 -11.45 -2.29
CA PRO A 125 -0.79 -11.19 -3.55
C PRO A 125 -1.02 -9.69 -3.72
N CYS A 126 -0.86 -9.22 -4.95
CA CYS A 126 -1.00 -7.79 -5.27
C CYS A 126 -2.00 -7.60 -6.40
N ILE A 127 -2.91 -6.66 -6.21
CA ILE A 127 -3.95 -6.28 -7.16
C ILE A 127 -3.58 -4.92 -7.76
N LEU A 128 -3.67 -4.80 -9.08
CA LEU A 128 -3.45 -3.53 -9.79
C LEU A 128 -4.80 -2.94 -10.17
N THR A 129 -5.01 -1.66 -9.88
CA THR A 129 -6.27 -0.97 -10.18
C THR A 129 -6.04 0.33 -10.92
N HIS A 130 -7.03 0.72 -11.73
CA HIS A 130 -7.07 1.99 -12.44
C HIS A 130 -8.52 2.39 -12.72
N PHE A 131 -8.72 3.63 -13.13
CA PHE A 131 -10.02 4.08 -13.62
C PHE A 131 -9.94 4.28 -15.12
N GLU A 132 -10.88 3.69 -15.85
CA GLU A 132 -11.01 3.96 -17.28
C GLU A 132 -11.73 5.30 -17.52
N LYS A 133 -11.29 6.03 -18.55
CA LYS A 133 -11.98 7.26 -18.97
C LYS A 133 -13.40 6.91 -19.43
N GLY A 134 -14.37 7.54 -18.82
CA GLY A 134 -15.79 7.31 -19.12
C GLY A 134 -16.54 6.52 -18.05
N GLU A 135 -15.87 5.87 -17.12
CA GLU A 135 -16.47 5.18 -15.97
C GLU A 135 -16.62 6.09 -14.75
N ARG A 136 -16.03 7.28 -14.80
CA ARG A 136 -16.20 8.29 -13.76
C ARG A 136 -17.52 9.00 -13.94
N ALA A 137 -18.48 8.68 -13.12
CA ALA A 137 -19.73 9.42 -13.07
C ALA A 137 -19.53 10.74 -12.34
#